data_67d4243af6103093d514b58972bc4fc7
#
_entry.id   67d4243af6103093d514b58972bc4fc7
#
_cell.length_a   1.000
_cell.length_b   1.000
_cell.length_c   1.000
_cell.angle_alpha   90.00
_cell.angle_beta   90.00
_cell.angle_gamma   90.00
#
_symmetry.space_group_name_H-M   'P 1'
#
loop_
_entity.id
_entity.type
_entity.pdbx_description
1 polymer ?
#
loop_
_entity_poly.entity_id
_entity_poly.type
_entity_poly.pdbx_seq_one_letter_code
_entity_poly.pdbx_strand_id
1 'polypeptide(L)'
;EYIAPVRIVWQQDSSRITGANHLLVPGNGQSDLANNRLCVLKSTPTEHPALLLDFGKELQGGLQLVTGMPPSHDPVSVRVRFGESVSEAMCEIDGANGASNDHAMRDFVVSLPWLGVQEIGNSGFRFVRIDVLGDSTELQLKEVRAISTFRDIPYLGSFRCNDERLNRIWKTGAYTVHLNMQEYLWDGVKRDRLVWVGDLHPEVMTVSTVFGYNEVVPKSLDLIRDITPLPSWMNGISSYSIWWLLIQRDWYYYQGNLAYLQEQRSYMTALLRHLISKVDPSGQERLDGNRFLDWPSSENTPAIDAGLQSLMI
;
A
#
# COMPACT_ATOMS: atom_id res chain seq x y z
N GLU A 1 3.05 -14.71 2.19
CA GLU A 1 4.10 -15.36 1.38
C GLU A 1 5.46 -14.74 1.64
N TYR A 2 6.54 -15.53 1.42
CA TYR A 2 7.91 -15.03 1.41
C TYR A 2 8.45 -15.07 -0.02
N ILE A 3 8.90 -13.92 -0.53
CA ILE A 3 9.27 -13.75 -1.93
C ILE A 3 10.73 -13.27 -2.01
N ALA A 4 11.57 -14.02 -2.73
CA ALA A 4 12.94 -13.60 -3.02
C ALA A 4 12.95 -12.47 -4.07
N PRO A 5 13.94 -11.55 -4.06
CA PRO A 5 14.08 -10.57 -5.12
C PRO A 5 14.36 -11.26 -6.47
N VAL A 6 13.85 -10.66 -7.55
CA VAL A 6 14.00 -11.22 -8.91
C VAL A 6 15.27 -10.72 -9.60
N ARG A 7 15.83 -9.60 -9.13
CA ARG A 7 17.09 -9.05 -9.66
C ARG A 7 17.73 -8.04 -8.72
N ILE A 8 19.02 -7.82 -8.89
CA ILE A 8 19.78 -6.72 -8.31
C ILE A 8 19.79 -5.59 -9.33
N VAL A 9 19.25 -4.42 -8.96
CA VAL A 9 19.13 -3.26 -9.86
C VAL A 9 20.40 -2.43 -9.85
N TRP A 10 21.02 -2.31 -8.67
CA TRP A 10 22.18 -1.47 -8.47
C TRP A 10 23.00 -1.93 -7.27
N GLN A 11 24.32 -1.64 -7.33
CA GLN A 11 25.28 -1.91 -6.26
C GLN A 11 26.20 -0.70 -6.10
N GLN A 12 26.42 -0.29 -4.85
CA GLN A 12 27.47 0.66 -4.49
C GLN A 12 28.69 -0.10 -4.01
N ASP A 13 29.89 0.39 -4.33
CA ASP A 13 31.15 -0.22 -3.92
C ASP A 13 31.17 -1.73 -4.21
N SER A 14 30.84 -2.09 -5.45
CA SER A 14 30.62 -3.49 -5.86
C SER A 14 31.84 -4.41 -5.65
N SER A 15 33.07 -3.85 -5.62
CA SER A 15 34.30 -4.56 -5.23
C SER A 15 34.26 -5.09 -3.79
N ARG A 16 33.40 -4.52 -2.96
CA ARG A 16 33.17 -4.89 -1.54
C ARG A 16 32.02 -5.87 -1.35
N ILE A 17 31.39 -6.31 -2.43
CA ILE A 17 30.24 -7.21 -2.42
C ILE A 17 30.61 -8.52 -3.11
N THR A 18 30.43 -9.65 -2.44
CA THR A 18 30.59 -10.97 -3.03
C THR A 18 29.33 -11.81 -2.85
N GLY A 19 29.04 -12.67 -3.82
CA GLY A 19 27.90 -13.59 -3.75
C GLY A 19 26.51 -12.96 -3.79
N ALA A 20 26.36 -11.71 -4.26
CA ALA A 20 25.07 -10.99 -4.28
C ALA A 20 23.96 -11.78 -5.00
N ASN A 21 24.27 -12.52 -6.07
CA ASN A 21 23.29 -13.32 -6.80
C ASN A 21 22.68 -14.47 -5.96
N HIS A 22 23.29 -14.85 -4.83
CA HIS A 22 22.69 -15.84 -3.94
C HIS A 22 21.38 -15.35 -3.34
N LEU A 23 21.20 -14.02 -3.18
CA LEU A 23 19.96 -13.41 -2.68
C LEU A 23 18.77 -13.58 -3.64
N LEU A 24 19.02 -13.89 -4.92
CA LEU A 24 17.97 -14.10 -5.92
C LEU A 24 17.38 -15.51 -5.89
N VAL A 25 17.96 -16.40 -5.07
CA VAL A 25 17.52 -17.78 -4.97
C VAL A 25 16.60 -17.91 -3.75
N PRO A 26 15.34 -18.37 -3.93
CA PRO A 26 14.47 -18.63 -2.82
C PRO A 26 15.07 -19.63 -1.81
N GLY A 27 14.96 -19.30 -0.53
CA GLY A 27 15.41 -20.15 0.57
C GLY A 27 14.29 -20.46 1.56
N ASN A 28 14.63 -21.02 2.70
CA ASN A 28 13.68 -21.45 3.74
C ASN A 28 13.55 -20.45 4.90
N GLY A 29 14.30 -19.33 4.87
CA GLY A 29 14.28 -18.30 5.92
C GLY A 29 14.96 -18.71 7.21
N GLN A 30 15.68 -19.81 7.20
CA GLN A 30 16.35 -20.34 8.39
C GLN A 30 17.83 -19.96 8.37
N SER A 31 18.32 -19.33 9.41
CA SER A 31 19.76 -19.23 9.65
C SER A 31 20.35 -20.61 9.96
N ASP A 32 21.57 -20.84 9.55
CA ASP A 32 22.29 -22.08 9.81
C ASP A 32 23.79 -21.83 9.97
N LEU A 33 24.50 -22.86 10.45
CA LEU A 33 25.96 -22.79 10.67
C LEU A 33 26.78 -23.01 9.39
N ALA A 34 26.14 -23.29 8.27
CA ALA A 34 26.84 -23.52 7.00
C ALA A 34 27.04 -22.17 6.27
N ASN A 35 28.29 -21.72 6.22
CA ASN A 35 28.70 -20.49 5.54
C ASN A 35 28.79 -20.64 4.02
N ASN A 36 27.82 -21.29 3.40
CA ASN A 36 27.73 -21.43 1.96
C ASN A 36 26.61 -20.55 1.38
N ARG A 37 26.81 -20.05 0.18
CA ARG A 37 25.85 -19.21 -0.55
C ARG A 37 25.47 -17.92 0.18
N LEU A 38 26.45 -17.26 0.78
CA LEU A 38 26.26 -15.97 1.43
C LEU A 38 26.51 -14.81 0.46
N CYS A 39 25.72 -13.76 0.58
CA CYS A 39 26.09 -12.44 0.10
C CYS A 39 26.87 -11.73 1.22
N VAL A 40 28.10 -11.36 0.94
CA VAL A 40 28.98 -10.71 1.91
C VAL A 40 29.25 -9.28 1.46
N LEU A 41 28.96 -8.31 2.35
CA LEU A 41 29.22 -6.90 2.17
C LEU A 41 30.25 -6.44 3.21
N LYS A 42 31.38 -5.86 2.76
CA LYS A 42 32.46 -5.42 3.66
C LYS A 42 32.70 -3.93 3.52
N SER A 43 32.36 -3.16 4.53
CA SER A 43 32.68 -1.73 4.55
C SER A 43 34.14 -1.47 4.95
N THR A 44 34.62 -0.30 4.57
CA THR A 44 35.88 0.31 5.00
C THR A 44 35.60 1.75 5.43
N PRO A 45 36.56 2.47 5.99
CA PRO A 45 36.34 3.90 6.30
C PRO A 45 35.95 4.79 5.12
N THR A 46 36.17 4.33 3.89
CA THR A 46 35.90 5.12 2.67
C THR A 46 34.93 4.48 1.69
N GLU A 47 34.56 3.20 1.89
CA GLU A 47 33.65 2.46 1.01
C GLU A 47 32.55 1.81 1.85
N HIS A 48 31.30 2.11 1.51
CA HIS A 48 30.13 1.60 2.20
C HIS A 48 29.22 0.88 1.21
N PRO A 49 29.30 -0.46 1.13
CA PRO A 49 28.55 -1.22 0.14
C PRO A 49 27.05 -1.14 0.38
N ALA A 50 26.30 -1.08 -0.73
CA ALA A 50 24.86 -1.09 -0.71
C ALA A 50 24.29 -1.88 -1.90
N LEU A 51 23.08 -2.38 -1.72
CA LEU A 51 22.31 -3.13 -2.73
C LEU A 51 20.95 -2.48 -2.94
N LEU A 52 20.48 -2.44 -4.19
CA LEU A 52 19.09 -2.17 -4.54
C LEU A 52 18.48 -3.42 -5.18
N LEU A 53 17.48 -3.97 -4.55
CA LEU A 53 16.78 -5.20 -4.93
C LEU A 53 15.41 -4.89 -5.50
N ASP A 54 15.00 -5.61 -6.57
CA ASP A 54 13.67 -5.54 -7.19
C ASP A 54 12.92 -6.85 -6.93
N PHE A 55 11.73 -6.78 -6.36
CA PHE A 55 10.84 -7.92 -6.11
C PHE A 55 9.88 -8.22 -7.27
N GLY A 56 10.01 -7.48 -8.38
CA GLY A 56 9.30 -7.74 -9.65
C GLY A 56 7.92 -7.13 -9.75
N LYS A 57 7.22 -6.93 -8.64
CA LYS A 57 5.90 -6.31 -8.55
C LYS A 57 5.73 -5.58 -7.24
N GLU A 58 4.73 -4.73 -7.16
CA GLU A 58 4.32 -4.10 -5.90
C GLU A 58 3.85 -5.15 -4.90
N LEU A 59 4.21 -4.96 -3.64
CA LEU A 59 3.85 -5.84 -2.53
C LEU A 59 3.38 -5.00 -1.34
N GLN A 60 2.50 -5.57 -0.52
CA GLN A 60 2.19 -5.05 0.80
C GLN A 60 2.84 -5.95 1.84
N GLY A 61 3.57 -5.36 2.78
CA GLY A 61 4.16 -6.08 3.92
C GLY A 61 5.54 -5.57 4.29
N GLY A 62 6.44 -6.47 4.64
CA GLY A 62 7.76 -6.15 5.16
C GLY A 62 8.90 -6.89 4.47
N LEU A 63 10.05 -6.85 5.10
CA LEU A 63 11.26 -7.52 4.66
C LEU A 63 11.76 -8.45 5.76
N GLN A 64 12.18 -9.64 5.39
CA GLN A 64 12.91 -10.54 6.27
C GLN A 64 14.37 -10.64 5.81
N LEU A 65 15.28 -10.42 6.73
CA LEU A 65 16.72 -10.55 6.55
C LEU A 65 17.22 -11.75 7.36
N VAL A 66 17.89 -12.68 6.70
CA VAL A 66 18.52 -13.84 7.34
C VAL A 66 20.03 -13.62 7.30
N THR A 67 20.65 -13.51 8.48
CA THR A 67 22.07 -13.23 8.60
C THR A 67 22.92 -14.50 8.77
N GLY A 68 24.18 -14.42 8.32
CA GLY A 68 25.21 -15.43 8.55
C GLY A 68 26.02 -15.17 9.82
N MET A 69 27.24 -15.72 9.84
CA MET A 69 28.17 -15.63 10.96
C MET A 69 29.41 -14.82 10.57
N PRO A 70 29.36 -13.48 10.54
CA PRO A 70 30.55 -12.67 10.30
C PRO A 70 31.59 -12.90 11.44
N PRO A 71 32.89 -12.64 11.16
CA PRO A 71 33.96 -12.84 12.17
C PRO A 71 33.77 -12.02 13.46
N SER A 72 33.20 -10.81 13.35
CA SER A 72 32.74 -10.06 14.52
C SER A 72 31.37 -10.60 14.93
N HIS A 73 31.19 -10.83 16.22
CA HIS A 73 29.92 -11.22 16.80
C HIS A 73 29.02 -10.00 17.11
N ASP A 74 29.47 -8.80 16.75
CA ASP A 74 28.73 -7.58 16.98
C ASP A 74 27.53 -7.44 16.01
N PRO A 75 26.42 -6.86 16.45
CA PRO A 75 25.32 -6.53 15.55
C PRO A 75 25.77 -5.55 14.47
N VAL A 76 25.25 -5.73 13.27
CA VAL A 76 25.57 -4.87 12.12
C VAL A 76 24.42 -3.89 11.87
N SER A 77 24.72 -2.60 11.91
CA SER A 77 23.75 -1.56 11.55
C SER A 77 23.62 -1.44 10.04
N VAL A 78 22.38 -1.44 9.57
CA VAL A 78 22.03 -1.19 8.17
C VAL A 78 20.94 -0.14 8.07
N ARG A 79 20.97 0.65 7.00
CA ARG A 79 19.85 1.49 6.59
C ARG A 79 19.04 0.75 5.55
N VAL A 80 17.73 0.67 5.75
CA VAL A 80 16.81 -0.01 4.84
C VAL A 80 15.83 1.02 4.31
N ARG A 81 15.69 1.05 2.97
CA ARG A 81 14.77 1.96 2.27
C ARG A 81 13.85 1.18 1.36
N PHE A 82 12.55 1.34 1.58
CA PHE A 82 11.49 0.81 0.73
C PHE A 82 11.10 1.83 -0.33
N GLY A 83 10.71 1.39 -1.51
CA GLY A 83 10.17 2.25 -2.56
C GLY A 83 9.29 1.50 -3.54
N GLU A 84 8.25 2.15 -4.04
CA GLU A 84 7.43 1.67 -5.16
C GLU A 84 8.17 1.85 -6.49
N SER A 85 9.14 2.75 -6.52
CA SER A 85 10.01 2.99 -7.66
C SER A 85 11.49 3.01 -7.26
N VAL A 86 12.36 2.85 -8.26
CA VAL A 86 13.82 3.00 -8.08
C VAL A 86 14.16 4.39 -7.55
N SER A 87 13.55 5.44 -8.12
CA SER A 87 13.83 6.80 -7.70
C SER A 87 13.47 7.04 -6.24
N GLU A 88 12.34 6.51 -5.78
CA GLU A 88 11.93 6.61 -4.38
C GLU A 88 12.91 5.88 -3.44
N ALA A 89 13.25 4.61 -3.74
CA ALA A 89 14.19 3.83 -2.92
C ALA A 89 15.60 4.44 -2.87
N MET A 90 15.97 5.27 -3.87
CA MET A 90 17.26 5.93 -3.95
C MET A 90 17.27 7.35 -3.39
N CYS A 91 16.10 7.97 -3.17
CA CYS A 91 16.01 9.33 -2.62
C CYS A 91 16.30 9.35 -1.12
N GLU A 92 16.91 10.47 -0.69
CA GLU A 92 16.99 10.83 0.73
C GLU A 92 15.62 11.32 1.23
N ILE A 93 15.30 11.04 2.50
CA ILE A 93 14.09 11.57 3.14
C ILE A 93 14.22 13.10 3.25
N ASP A 94 13.09 13.77 3.01
CA ASP A 94 12.93 15.22 3.17
C ASP A 94 13.90 16.06 2.32
N GLY A 95 14.52 15.44 1.31
CA GLY A 95 15.32 16.14 0.30
C GLY A 95 14.48 16.88 -0.73
N ALA A 96 15.10 17.73 -1.56
CA ALA A 96 14.41 18.58 -2.55
C ALA A 96 13.53 17.83 -3.56
N ASN A 97 13.82 16.54 -3.80
CA ASN A 97 13.00 15.63 -4.65
C ASN A 97 12.52 14.44 -3.82
N GLY A 98 12.33 14.65 -2.52
CA GLY A 98 12.36 13.60 -1.56
C GLY A 98 11.07 12.85 -1.39
N ALA A 99 11.24 11.62 -1.15
CA ALA A 99 10.32 10.80 -0.42
C ALA A 99 10.37 11.17 1.08
N SER A 100 9.29 10.95 1.80
CA SER A 100 9.21 11.20 3.23
C SER A 100 8.83 9.93 4.00
N ASN A 101 9.01 9.95 5.32
CA ASN A 101 8.38 8.99 6.23
C ASN A 101 6.97 9.41 6.66
N ASP A 102 6.46 10.48 6.07
CA ASP A 102 5.10 10.93 6.29
C ASP A 102 4.12 9.85 5.81
N HIS A 103 3.12 9.53 6.61
CA HIS A 103 2.13 8.47 6.41
C HIS A 103 2.66 7.02 6.39
N ALA A 104 3.95 6.77 6.06
CA ALA A 104 4.52 5.42 6.07
C ALA A 104 6.02 5.43 6.36
N MET A 105 6.46 4.61 7.28
CA MET A 105 7.88 4.43 7.57
C MET A 105 8.55 3.63 6.44
N ARG A 106 9.31 4.32 5.59
CA ARG A 106 10.00 3.73 4.43
C ARG A 106 11.52 3.74 4.50
N ASP A 107 12.09 4.50 5.39
CA ASP A 107 13.54 4.72 5.52
C ASP A 107 13.91 4.75 7.00
N PHE A 108 14.72 3.82 7.43
CA PHE A 108 15.10 3.67 8.83
C PHE A 108 16.37 2.84 8.98
N VAL A 109 17.00 2.98 10.14
CA VAL A 109 18.18 2.21 10.53
C VAL A 109 17.78 1.09 11.48
N VAL A 110 18.28 -0.11 11.21
CA VAL A 110 18.09 -1.28 12.07
C VAL A 110 19.43 -1.95 12.37
N SER A 111 19.52 -2.57 13.54
CA SER A 111 20.66 -3.38 13.95
C SER A 111 20.33 -4.85 13.71
N LEU A 112 21.07 -5.50 12.84
CA LEU A 112 20.86 -6.91 12.49
C LEU A 112 21.62 -7.83 13.44
N PRO A 113 21.00 -8.93 13.88
CA PRO A 113 21.62 -9.87 14.78
C PRO A 113 22.75 -10.65 14.08
N TRP A 114 23.72 -11.10 14.85
CA TRP A 114 24.64 -12.14 14.43
C TRP A 114 23.89 -13.48 14.36
N LEU A 115 24.01 -14.21 13.25
CA LEU A 115 23.36 -15.50 13.00
C LEU A 115 21.88 -15.51 13.42
N GLY A 116 21.06 -14.74 12.75
CA GLY A 116 19.65 -14.59 13.13
C GLY A 116 18.73 -14.27 11.97
N VAL A 117 17.49 -14.02 12.33
CA VAL A 117 16.43 -13.59 11.41
C VAL A 117 15.81 -12.32 11.97
N GLN A 118 15.72 -11.29 11.13
CA GLN A 118 15.10 -10.02 11.47
C GLN A 118 14.01 -9.71 10.46
N GLU A 119 12.81 -9.43 10.97
CA GLU A 119 11.69 -8.90 10.17
C GLU A 119 11.53 -7.42 10.43
N ILE A 120 11.34 -6.65 9.38
CA ILE A 120 11.31 -5.18 9.42
C ILE A 120 10.32 -4.61 8.43
N GLY A 121 9.78 -3.42 8.77
CA GLY A 121 8.86 -2.68 7.92
C GLY A 121 7.46 -3.27 7.89
N ASN A 122 6.57 -2.51 7.32
CA ASN A 122 5.22 -2.86 6.91
C ASN A 122 4.72 -1.71 6.03
N SER A 123 4.88 -1.85 4.71
CA SER A 123 4.59 -0.80 3.74
C SER A 123 4.25 -1.40 2.38
N GLY A 124 3.79 -0.56 1.45
CA GLY A 124 3.77 -0.86 0.03
C GLY A 124 5.14 -0.62 -0.59
N PHE A 125 5.67 -1.60 -1.33
CA PHE A 125 6.96 -1.48 -1.99
C PHE A 125 7.15 -2.51 -3.10
N ARG A 126 8.04 -2.18 -4.02
CA ARG A 126 8.60 -3.11 -5.00
C ARG A 126 10.12 -3.21 -4.87
N PHE A 127 10.77 -2.13 -4.45
CA PHE A 127 12.22 -2.03 -4.36
C PHE A 127 12.66 -1.87 -2.91
N VAL A 128 13.79 -2.50 -2.57
CA VAL A 128 14.41 -2.34 -1.26
C VAL A 128 15.88 -2.04 -1.45
N ARG A 129 16.34 -0.93 -0.86
CA ARG A 129 17.76 -0.60 -0.76
C ARG A 129 18.26 -0.93 0.65
N ILE A 130 19.43 -1.57 0.73
CA ILE A 130 20.11 -1.93 1.96
C ILE A 130 21.52 -1.34 1.90
N ASP A 131 21.83 -0.42 2.81
CA ASP A 131 23.15 0.20 2.96
C ASP A 131 23.79 -0.33 4.24
N VAL A 132 25.04 -0.80 4.17
CA VAL A 132 25.82 -1.16 5.36
C VAL A 132 26.35 0.11 6.01
N LEU A 133 26.08 0.26 7.31
CA LEU A 133 26.56 1.39 8.10
C LEU A 133 27.75 0.98 8.96
N GLY A 134 28.59 1.97 9.28
CA GLY A 134 29.80 1.75 10.09
C GLY A 134 31.01 1.36 9.26
N ASP A 135 32.17 1.66 9.84
CA ASP A 135 33.48 1.44 9.21
C ASP A 135 33.99 0.03 9.56
N SER A 136 34.67 -0.59 8.60
CA SER A 136 35.32 -1.92 8.80
C SER A 136 34.34 -3.01 9.31
N THR A 137 33.12 -2.98 8.81
CA THR A 137 32.03 -3.88 9.18
C THR A 137 31.83 -4.95 8.11
N GLU A 138 31.56 -6.18 8.49
CA GLU A 138 31.20 -7.27 7.59
C GLU A 138 29.75 -7.69 7.87
N LEU A 139 28.87 -7.53 6.86
CA LEU A 139 27.52 -8.09 6.85
C LEU A 139 27.48 -9.34 5.98
N GLN A 140 26.97 -10.42 6.55
CA GLN A 140 26.68 -11.64 5.82
C GLN A 140 25.17 -11.85 5.76
N LEU A 141 24.63 -11.87 4.54
CA LEU A 141 23.22 -12.15 4.27
C LEU A 141 23.09 -13.53 3.59
N LYS A 142 22.35 -14.44 4.21
CA LYS A 142 21.96 -15.70 3.61
C LYS A 142 20.77 -15.52 2.69
N GLU A 143 19.77 -14.75 3.15
CA GLU A 143 18.55 -14.48 2.41
C GLU A 143 18.07 -13.05 2.67
N VAL A 144 17.46 -12.48 1.64
CA VAL A 144 16.64 -11.27 1.72
C VAL A 144 15.33 -11.61 1.04
N ARG A 145 14.23 -11.53 1.76
CA ARG A 145 12.93 -11.86 1.17
C ARG A 145 11.83 -10.92 1.65
N ALA A 146 10.97 -10.55 0.74
CA ALA A 146 9.77 -9.80 1.08
C ALA A 146 8.79 -10.70 1.83
N ILE A 147 8.14 -10.13 2.85
CA ILE A 147 6.97 -10.70 3.50
C ILE A 147 5.77 -10.08 2.80
N SER A 148 5.09 -10.84 1.95
CA SER A 148 3.92 -10.36 1.22
C SER A 148 2.64 -10.75 1.95
N THR A 149 1.86 -9.75 2.35
CA THR A 149 0.58 -9.90 3.04
C THR A 149 -0.55 -9.54 2.09
N PHE A 150 -1.45 -10.48 1.84
CA PHE A 150 -2.62 -10.30 0.98
C PHE A 150 -3.70 -11.32 1.34
N ARG A 151 -4.93 -11.08 0.89
CA ARG A 151 -6.02 -12.06 1.03
C ARG A 151 -5.84 -13.17 0.00
N ASP A 152 -5.87 -14.42 0.44
CA ASP A 152 -5.81 -15.58 -0.47
C ASP A 152 -7.22 -15.87 -1.03
N ILE A 153 -7.57 -15.14 -2.09
CA ILE A 153 -8.89 -15.21 -2.74
C ILE A 153 -8.73 -15.36 -4.27
N PRO A 154 -9.62 -16.11 -4.92
CA PRO A 154 -9.57 -16.29 -6.37
C PRO A 154 -10.06 -15.05 -7.11
N TYR A 155 -9.52 -14.81 -8.31
CA TYR A 155 -10.08 -13.87 -9.28
C TYR A 155 -11.20 -14.58 -10.04
N LEU A 156 -12.45 -14.19 -9.78
CA LEU A 156 -13.65 -14.74 -10.42
C LEU A 156 -13.96 -14.05 -11.74
N GLY A 157 -13.71 -12.74 -11.80
CA GLY A 157 -13.87 -11.95 -13.01
C GLY A 157 -12.64 -12.01 -13.91
N SER A 158 -12.85 -11.80 -15.21
CA SER A 158 -11.77 -11.75 -16.18
C SER A 158 -12.08 -10.75 -17.29
N PHE A 159 -11.03 -10.19 -17.89
CA PHE A 159 -11.12 -9.32 -19.04
C PHE A 159 -10.03 -9.70 -20.06
N ARG A 160 -10.41 -9.80 -21.32
CA ARG A 160 -9.50 -10.02 -22.43
C ARG A 160 -10.02 -9.36 -23.70
N CYS A 161 -9.14 -8.63 -24.38
CA CYS A 161 -9.38 -8.09 -25.71
C CYS A 161 -8.13 -8.22 -26.57
N ASN A 162 -8.19 -7.74 -27.81
CA ASN A 162 -7.06 -7.78 -28.76
C ASN A 162 -5.99 -6.70 -28.48
N ASP A 163 -6.21 -5.80 -27.56
CA ASP A 163 -5.24 -4.80 -27.10
C ASP A 163 -4.56 -5.26 -25.81
N GLU A 164 -3.31 -5.69 -25.92
CA GLU A 164 -2.53 -6.16 -24.77
C GLU A 164 -2.25 -5.07 -23.71
N ARG A 165 -2.31 -3.79 -24.09
CA ARG A 165 -2.19 -2.69 -23.14
C ARG A 165 -3.42 -2.63 -22.23
N LEU A 166 -4.62 -2.76 -22.78
CA LEU A 166 -5.87 -2.81 -22.00
C LEU A 166 -5.90 -4.04 -21.09
N ASN A 167 -5.46 -5.20 -21.60
CA ASN A 167 -5.35 -6.42 -20.81
C ASN A 167 -4.42 -6.23 -19.59
N ARG A 168 -3.29 -5.53 -19.77
CA ARG A 168 -2.38 -5.19 -18.66
C ARG A 168 -2.97 -4.17 -17.70
N ILE A 169 -3.65 -3.14 -18.20
CA ILE A 169 -4.32 -2.13 -17.35
C ILE A 169 -5.33 -2.81 -16.43
N TRP A 170 -6.18 -3.69 -16.97
CA TRP A 170 -7.16 -4.43 -16.17
C TRP A 170 -6.48 -5.27 -15.07
N LYS A 171 -5.45 -6.04 -15.44
CA LYS A 171 -4.70 -6.87 -14.48
C LYS A 171 -4.05 -6.03 -13.38
N THR A 172 -3.49 -4.90 -13.74
CA THR A 172 -2.86 -3.99 -12.77
C THR A 172 -3.90 -3.41 -11.82
N GLY A 173 -5.04 -2.92 -12.33
CA GLY A 173 -6.12 -2.39 -11.48
C GLY A 173 -6.68 -3.44 -10.53
N ALA A 174 -6.96 -4.66 -11.03
CA ALA A 174 -7.41 -5.76 -10.18
C ALA A 174 -6.38 -6.11 -9.09
N TYR A 175 -5.10 -6.17 -9.44
CA TYR A 175 -4.02 -6.44 -8.48
C TYR A 175 -3.84 -5.31 -7.46
N THR A 176 -3.96 -4.04 -7.88
CA THR A 176 -3.89 -2.88 -6.97
C THR A 176 -4.98 -2.98 -5.90
N VAL A 177 -6.23 -3.19 -6.30
CA VAL A 177 -7.33 -3.33 -5.33
C VAL A 177 -7.14 -4.57 -4.46
N HIS A 178 -6.64 -5.68 -5.00
CA HIS A 178 -6.32 -6.87 -4.20
C HIS A 178 -5.31 -6.57 -3.09
N LEU A 179 -4.28 -5.77 -3.37
CA LEU A 179 -3.32 -5.34 -2.34
C LEU A 179 -3.97 -4.46 -1.26
N ASN A 180 -4.95 -3.62 -1.65
CA ASN A 180 -5.66 -2.73 -0.73
C ASN A 180 -6.67 -3.47 0.17
N MET A 181 -7.06 -4.71 -0.18
CA MET A 181 -7.96 -5.56 0.61
C MET A 181 -7.24 -6.15 1.83
N GLN A 182 -6.93 -5.33 2.81
CA GLN A 182 -6.23 -5.70 4.04
C GLN A 182 -7.22 -5.91 5.21
N GLU A 183 -6.93 -5.43 6.41
CA GLU A 183 -7.87 -5.46 7.54
C GLU A 183 -9.19 -4.76 7.18
N TYR A 184 -9.07 -3.64 6.47
CA TYR A 184 -10.13 -2.91 5.78
C TYR A 184 -9.74 -2.75 4.31
N LEU A 185 -10.62 -2.18 3.51
CA LEU A 185 -10.30 -1.74 2.16
C LEU A 185 -9.62 -0.38 2.28
N TRP A 186 -8.31 -0.35 2.03
CA TRP A 186 -7.48 0.84 2.17
C TRP A 186 -7.36 1.60 0.85
N ASP A 187 -7.25 2.91 0.93
CA ASP A 187 -6.94 3.79 -0.19
C ASP A 187 -5.60 3.51 -0.87
N GLY A 188 -4.67 2.91 -0.15
CA GLY A 188 -3.35 2.54 -0.66
C GLY A 188 -2.55 1.73 0.35
N VAL A 189 -1.55 0.98 -0.14
CA VAL A 189 -0.75 0.08 0.72
C VAL A 189 0.50 0.73 1.30
N LYS A 190 0.94 1.87 0.76
CA LYS A 190 2.14 2.56 1.25
C LYS A 190 1.81 3.68 2.23
N ARG A 191 0.95 4.63 1.85
CA ARG A 191 0.61 5.76 2.71
C ARG A 191 -0.88 5.80 3.02
N ASP A 192 -1.24 6.57 4.02
CA ASP A 192 -2.54 6.67 4.67
C ASP A 192 -3.01 5.33 5.24
N ARG A 193 -3.30 4.34 4.40
CA ARG A 193 -3.84 3.03 4.80
C ARG A 193 -5.10 3.17 5.64
N LEU A 194 -5.98 4.02 5.16
CA LEU A 194 -7.25 4.39 5.78
C LEU A 194 -8.42 4.00 4.88
N VAL A 195 -9.61 4.03 5.45
CA VAL A 195 -10.85 3.93 4.70
C VAL A 195 -11.26 5.34 4.23
N TRP A 196 -10.81 5.73 3.05
CA TRP A 196 -11.20 6.96 2.39
C TRP A 196 -12.41 6.71 1.49
N VAL A 197 -13.58 7.26 1.84
CA VAL A 197 -14.85 6.91 1.16
C VAL A 197 -14.86 7.30 -0.32
N GLY A 198 -14.17 8.38 -0.69
CA GLY A 198 -14.05 8.76 -2.11
C GLY A 198 -13.33 7.70 -2.94
N ASP A 199 -12.33 7.03 -2.35
CA ASP A 199 -11.55 5.97 -3.00
C ASP A 199 -12.31 4.64 -3.02
N LEU A 200 -13.20 4.40 -2.04
CA LEU A 200 -13.95 3.15 -1.93
C LEU A 200 -14.82 2.84 -3.15
N HIS A 201 -15.37 3.85 -3.85
CA HIS A 201 -16.29 3.56 -4.94
C HIS A 201 -15.64 2.75 -6.08
N PRO A 202 -14.53 3.17 -6.72
CA PRO A 202 -13.86 2.37 -7.74
C PRO A 202 -13.31 1.05 -7.18
N GLU A 203 -12.92 1.00 -5.91
CA GLU A 203 -12.45 -0.23 -5.27
C GLU A 203 -13.58 -1.25 -5.09
N VAL A 204 -14.73 -0.84 -4.55
CA VAL A 204 -15.92 -1.70 -4.38
C VAL A 204 -16.44 -2.20 -5.72
N MET A 205 -16.43 -1.37 -6.77
CA MET A 205 -16.79 -1.79 -8.12
C MET A 205 -15.82 -2.85 -8.65
N THR A 206 -14.52 -2.68 -8.38
CA THR A 206 -13.50 -3.68 -8.73
C THR A 206 -13.69 -4.97 -7.93
N VAL A 207 -13.89 -4.88 -6.61
CA VAL A 207 -14.18 -6.06 -5.76
C VAL A 207 -15.39 -6.82 -6.30
N SER A 208 -16.49 -6.12 -6.57
CA SER A 208 -17.74 -6.74 -7.06
C SER A 208 -17.57 -7.47 -8.39
N THR A 209 -16.72 -6.94 -9.29
CA THR A 209 -16.53 -7.49 -10.65
C THR A 209 -15.41 -8.52 -10.74
N VAL A 210 -14.39 -8.42 -9.89
CA VAL A 210 -13.21 -9.30 -9.95
C VAL A 210 -13.26 -10.42 -8.91
N PHE A 211 -13.68 -10.12 -7.68
CA PHE A 211 -13.62 -11.05 -6.54
C PHE A 211 -14.99 -11.52 -6.06
N GLY A 212 -16.07 -10.83 -6.45
CA GLY A 212 -17.41 -11.10 -5.95
C GLY A 212 -17.62 -10.57 -4.52
N TYR A 213 -18.41 -11.29 -3.72
CA TYR A 213 -18.62 -10.90 -2.33
C TYR A 213 -17.33 -11.04 -1.52
N ASN A 214 -17.00 -9.99 -0.80
CA ASN A 214 -15.95 -10.04 0.22
C ASN A 214 -16.34 -9.17 1.43
N GLU A 215 -16.15 -9.71 2.62
CA GLU A 215 -16.51 -9.06 3.89
C GLU A 215 -15.76 -7.76 4.16
N VAL A 216 -14.62 -7.54 3.51
CA VAL A 216 -13.85 -6.30 3.68
C VAL A 216 -14.64 -5.07 3.26
N VAL A 217 -15.57 -5.20 2.30
CA VAL A 217 -16.41 -4.09 1.84
C VAL A 217 -17.42 -3.67 2.92
N PRO A 218 -18.37 -4.55 3.37
CA PRO A 218 -19.29 -4.15 4.44
C PRO A 218 -18.54 -3.73 5.71
N LYS A 219 -17.44 -4.40 6.07
CA LYS A 219 -16.63 -4.06 7.24
C LYS A 219 -16.08 -2.62 7.14
N SER A 220 -15.62 -2.20 5.97
CA SER A 220 -15.10 -0.84 5.75
C SER A 220 -16.22 0.21 5.74
N LEU A 221 -17.36 -0.11 5.14
CA LEU A 221 -18.53 0.78 5.13
C LEU A 221 -19.12 0.97 6.53
N ASP A 222 -19.14 -0.09 7.34
CA ASP A 222 -19.59 -0.04 8.73
C ASP A 222 -18.65 0.76 9.61
N LEU A 223 -17.32 0.55 9.46
CA LEU A 223 -16.33 1.32 10.20
C LEU A 223 -16.56 2.82 10.01
N ILE A 224 -16.63 3.28 8.74
CA ILE A 224 -16.73 4.72 8.48
C ILE A 224 -18.08 5.30 8.94
N ARG A 225 -19.18 4.54 8.85
CA ARG A 225 -20.48 4.90 9.43
C ARG A 225 -20.39 5.10 10.93
N ASP A 226 -19.79 4.13 11.63
CA ASP A 226 -19.78 4.08 13.09
C ASP A 226 -18.91 5.16 13.72
N ILE A 227 -17.82 5.58 13.02
CA ILE A 227 -16.96 6.68 13.47
C ILE A 227 -17.44 8.06 13.01
N THR A 228 -18.51 8.14 12.22
CA THR A 228 -19.02 9.41 11.68
C THR A 228 -20.47 9.65 12.11
N PRO A 229 -20.70 10.09 13.37
CA PRO A 229 -22.03 10.47 13.80
C PRO A 229 -22.52 11.70 13.05
N LEU A 230 -23.78 11.68 12.61
CA LEU A 230 -24.41 12.84 11.97
C LEU A 230 -24.52 14.02 12.96
N PRO A 231 -24.34 15.28 12.50
CA PRO A 231 -24.26 15.73 11.10
C PRO A 231 -22.84 15.78 10.50
N SER A 232 -21.86 15.11 11.11
CA SER A 232 -20.46 15.10 10.59
C SER A 232 -20.41 14.48 9.19
N TRP A 233 -19.46 14.95 8.39
CA TRP A 233 -19.15 14.40 7.08
C TRP A 233 -18.10 13.27 7.18
N MET A 234 -18.29 12.21 6.42
CA MET A 234 -17.33 11.10 6.34
C MET A 234 -15.96 11.60 5.89
N ASN A 235 -14.92 11.24 6.62
CA ASN A 235 -13.56 11.77 6.46
C ASN A 235 -13.48 13.32 6.48
N GLY A 236 -14.50 14.02 6.99
CA GLY A 236 -14.58 15.48 7.01
C GLY A 236 -14.93 16.11 5.63
N ILE A 237 -15.28 15.31 4.63
CA ILE A 237 -15.52 15.72 3.25
C ILE A 237 -16.98 15.46 2.88
N SER A 238 -17.70 16.50 2.44
CA SER A 238 -19.14 16.43 2.18
C SER A 238 -19.52 15.45 1.05
N SER A 239 -18.75 15.42 -0.04
CA SER A 239 -18.97 14.48 -1.15
C SER A 239 -18.81 13.01 -0.71
N TYR A 240 -17.96 12.72 0.28
CA TYR A 240 -17.69 11.35 0.71
C TYR A 240 -18.92 10.70 1.38
N SER A 241 -19.73 11.49 2.08
CA SER A 241 -21.01 10.99 2.59
C SER A 241 -22.01 10.66 1.48
N ILE A 242 -21.95 11.36 0.35
CA ILE A 242 -22.77 11.03 -0.83
C ILE A 242 -22.23 9.76 -1.50
N TRP A 243 -20.90 9.65 -1.67
CA TRP A 243 -20.28 8.44 -2.20
C TRP A 243 -20.63 7.21 -1.38
N TRP A 244 -20.67 7.30 -0.06
CA TRP A 244 -21.07 6.19 0.80
C TRP A 244 -22.49 5.68 0.48
N LEU A 245 -23.45 6.57 0.23
CA LEU A 245 -24.81 6.18 -0.18
C LEU A 245 -24.82 5.51 -1.56
N LEU A 246 -24.05 6.03 -2.52
CA LEU A 246 -23.93 5.45 -3.85
C LEU A 246 -23.31 4.06 -3.79
N ILE A 247 -22.28 3.88 -2.96
CA ILE A 247 -21.64 2.57 -2.74
C ILE A 247 -22.62 1.58 -2.11
N GLN A 248 -23.43 1.98 -1.13
CA GLN A 248 -24.47 1.10 -0.53
C GLN A 248 -25.47 0.61 -1.58
N ARG A 249 -25.91 1.52 -2.48
CA ARG A 249 -26.78 1.16 -3.62
C ARG A 249 -26.12 0.13 -4.52
N ASP A 250 -24.90 0.42 -4.96
CA ASP A 250 -24.18 -0.41 -5.92
C ASP A 250 -23.82 -1.76 -5.30
N TRP A 251 -23.38 -1.79 -4.05
CA TRP A 251 -23.12 -3.02 -3.31
C TRP A 251 -24.37 -3.90 -3.24
N TYR A 252 -25.55 -3.30 -2.95
CA TYR A 252 -26.80 -4.04 -2.96
C TYR A 252 -27.15 -4.59 -4.36
N TYR A 253 -26.95 -3.81 -5.43
CA TYR A 253 -27.22 -4.27 -6.79
C TYR A 253 -26.35 -5.46 -7.20
N TYR A 254 -25.10 -5.47 -6.78
CA TYR A 254 -24.17 -6.55 -7.10
C TYR A 254 -24.35 -7.78 -6.20
N GLN A 255 -24.63 -7.61 -4.92
CA GLN A 255 -24.61 -8.69 -3.95
C GLN A 255 -26.01 -9.18 -3.53
N GLY A 256 -27.04 -8.37 -3.69
CA GLY A 256 -28.42 -8.73 -3.33
C GLY A 256 -28.67 -8.93 -1.82
N ASN A 257 -27.75 -8.51 -0.94
CA ASN A 257 -27.85 -8.71 0.48
C ASN A 257 -28.81 -7.68 1.13
N LEU A 258 -30.11 -8.03 1.14
CA LEU A 258 -31.14 -7.18 1.72
C LEU A 258 -30.99 -7.00 3.24
N ALA A 259 -30.52 -8.03 3.96
CA ALA A 259 -30.34 -7.95 5.40
C ALA A 259 -29.31 -6.87 5.77
N TYR A 260 -28.16 -6.88 5.11
CA TYR A 260 -27.14 -5.84 5.30
C TYR A 260 -27.67 -4.43 4.94
N LEU A 261 -28.41 -4.29 3.83
CA LEU A 261 -29.01 -3.00 3.48
C LEU A 261 -30.01 -2.50 4.54
N GLN A 262 -30.78 -3.42 5.14
CA GLN A 262 -31.71 -3.08 6.21
C GLN A 262 -31.00 -2.61 7.48
N GLU A 263 -29.85 -3.16 7.82
CA GLU A 263 -29.01 -2.68 8.93
C GLU A 263 -28.57 -1.24 8.72
N GLN A 264 -28.27 -0.84 7.47
CA GLN A 264 -27.86 0.52 7.12
C GLN A 264 -29.01 1.54 7.12
N ARG A 265 -30.26 1.08 7.06
CA ARG A 265 -31.44 1.90 6.76
C ARG A 265 -31.58 3.12 7.67
N SER A 266 -31.33 2.98 8.96
CA SER A 266 -31.48 4.09 9.91
C SER A 266 -30.55 5.24 9.59
N TYR A 267 -29.24 4.91 9.45
CA TYR A 267 -28.20 5.91 9.14
C TYR A 267 -28.40 6.49 7.75
N MET A 268 -28.67 5.67 6.72
CA MET A 268 -28.95 6.13 5.36
C MET A 268 -30.10 7.13 5.32
N THR A 269 -31.20 6.82 6.01
CA THR A 269 -32.36 7.72 6.04
C THR A 269 -32.04 9.05 6.72
N ALA A 270 -31.28 9.02 7.80
CA ALA A 270 -30.88 10.26 8.50
C ALA A 270 -29.89 11.09 7.66
N LEU A 271 -28.93 10.42 7.02
CA LEU A 271 -27.96 11.08 6.11
C LEU A 271 -28.67 11.70 4.90
N LEU A 272 -29.63 10.99 4.28
CA LEU A 272 -30.44 11.56 3.17
C LEU A 272 -31.21 12.80 3.59
N ARG A 273 -31.84 12.79 4.79
CA ARG A 273 -32.51 13.98 5.32
C ARG A 273 -31.54 15.15 5.53
N HIS A 274 -30.34 14.84 6.04
CA HIS A 274 -29.28 15.84 6.21
C HIS A 274 -28.85 16.43 4.86
N LEU A 275 -28.64 15.61 3.83
CA LEU A 275 -28.28 16.05 2.47
C LEU A 275 -29.41 16.89 1.86
N ILE A 276 -30.68 16.47 1.97
CA ILE A 276 -31.84 17.25 1.48
C ILE A 276 -31.88 18.62 2.13
N SER A 277 -31.54 18.75 3.43
CA SER A 277 -31.49 20.04 4.11
C SER A 277 -30.40 21.00 3.57
N LYS A 278 -29.45 20.45 2.79
CA LYS A 278 -28.39 21.23 2.11
C LYS A 278 -28.75 21.63 0.68
N VAL A 279 -30.00 21.45 0.27
CA VAL A 279 -30.51 21.95 -1.03
C VAL A 279 -31.35 23.20 -0.76
N ASP A 280 -31.00 24.30 -1.42
CA ASP A 280 -31.74 25.56 -1.26
C ASP A 280 -33.07 25.56 -2.04
N PRO A 281 -33.93 26.57 -1.82
CA PRO A 281 -35.22 26.65 -2.54
C PRO A 281 -35.12 26.74 -4.08
N SER A 282 -33.95 27.09 -4.62
CA SER A 282 -33.71 27.08 -6.08
C SER A 282 -33.28 25.71 -6.61
N GLY A 283 -33.11 24.71 -5.73
CA GLY A 283 -32.64 23.40 -6.09
C GLY A 283 -31.11 23.28 -6.16
N GLN A 284 -30.37 24.30 -5.74
CA GLN A 284 -28.93 24.27 -5.72
C GLN A 284 -28.40 23.64 -4.42
N GLU A 285 -27.34 22.83 -4.54
CA GLU A 285 -26.65 22.29 -3.37
C GLU A 285 -25.93 23.40 -2.58
N ARG A 286 -25.92 23.28 -1.27
CA ARG A 286 -25.26 24.17 -0.32
C ARG A 286 -24.54 23.31 0.75
N LEU A 287 -23.76 22.37 0.27
CA LEU A 287 -22.93 21.53 1.13
C LEU A 287 -21.89 22.38 1.82
N ASP A 288 -21.71 22.15 3.10
CA ASP A 288 -20.69 22.77 3.96
C ASP A 288 -19.52 21.81 4.20
N GLY A 289 -18.63 22.18 5.12
CA GLY A 289 -17.42 21.42 5.41
C GLY A 289 -16.40 21.52 4.27
N ASN A 290 -15.57 20.49 4.14
CA ASN A 290 -14.62 20.42 3.03
C ASN A 290 -15.35 19.99 1.74
N ARG A 291 -15.44 20.94 0.82
CA ARG A 291 -16.06 20.77 -0.51
C ARG A 291 -15.00 20.26 -1.49
N PHE A 292 -14.82 18.98 -1.55
CA PHE A 292 -13.84 18.32 -2.39
C PHE A 292 -14.53 17.35 -3.36
N LEU A 293 -14.16 17.37 -4.63
CA LEU A 293 -14.64 16.45 -5.65
C LEU A 293 -13.54 15.43 -5.99
N ASP A 294 -12.41 15.92 -6.50
CA ASP A 294 -11.21 15.15 -6.78
C ASP A 294 -9.97 16.08 -6.81
N TRP A 295 -8.78 15.49 -6.82
CA TRP A 295 -7.53 16.26 -6.84
C TRP A 295 -7.34 17.13 -8.08
N PRO A 296 -7.67 16.67 -9.31
CA PRO A 296 -7.57 17.52 -10.51
C PRO A 296 -8.43 18.80 -10.46
N SER A 297 -9.55 18.77 -9.75
CA SER A 297 -10.45 19.93 -9.61
C SER A 297 -10.29 20.69 -8.31
N SER A 298 -9.37 20.30 -7.41
CA SER A 298 -9.27 20.83 -6.04
C SER A 298 -9.17 22.35 -5.93
N GLU A 299 -8.62 23.03 -6.95
CA GLU A 299 -8.50 24.48 -7.02
C GLU A 299 -9.52 25.13 -8.00
N ASN A 300 -10.46 24.35 -8.55
CA ASN A 300 -11.44 24.78 -9.53
C ASN A 300 -12.85 24.80 -8.93
N THR A 301 -13.22 25.87 -8.22
CA THR A 301 -14.52 26.01 -7.58
C THR A 301 -15.70 25.76 -8.51
N PRO A 302 -15.76 26.28 -9.74
CA PRO A 302 -16.87 25.98 -10.66
C PRO A 302 -17.00 24.48 -11.00
N ALA A 303 -15.88 23.77 -11.12
CA ALA A 303 -15.89 22.32 -11.35
C ALA A 303 -16.37 21.55 -10.12
N ILE A 304 -15.95 21.98 -8.92
CA ILE A 304 -16.41 21.41 -7.65
C ILE A 304 -17.92 21.61 -7.51
N ASP A 305 -18.43 22.82 -7.72
CA ASP A 305 -19.85 23.15 -7.61
C ASP A 305 -20.69 22.31 -8.59
N ALA A 306 -20.27 22.20 -9.85
CA ALA A 306 -20.96 21.38 -10.84
C ALA A 306 -20.93 19.89 -10.49
N GLY A 307 -19.79 19.39 -9.99
CA GLY A 307 -19.64 18.00 -9.59
C GLY A 307 -20.48 17.64 -8.35
N LEU A 308 -20.44 18.47 -7.30
CA LEU A 308 -21.25 18.27 -6.10
C LEU A 308 -22.76 18.36 -6.42
N GLN A 309 -23.18 19.32 -7.24
CA GLN A 309 -24.55 19.40 -7.71
C GLN A 309 -24.97 18.11 -8.45
N SER A 310 -24.10 17.57 -9.30
CA SER A 310 -24.37 16.33 -10.04
C SER A 310 -24.48 15.10 -9.13
N LEU A 311 -23.69 15.05 -8.05
CA LEU A 311 -23.77 13.97 -7.07
C LEU A 311 -25.06 14.01 -6.23
N MET A 312 -25.70 15.20 -6.10
CA MET A 312 -26.93 15.40 -5.33
C MET A 312 -28.21 15.09 -6.11
N ILE A 313 -28.14 14.89 -7.44
CA ILE A 313 -29.27 14.55 -8.31
C ILE A 313 -29.49 13.04 -8.37
#